data_dce34b6acb43144c360c5c21ba7fb623
#
_entry.id   dce34b6acb43144c360c5c21ba7fb623
#
_cell.length_a   1.000
_cell.length_b   1.000
_cell.length_c   1.000
_cell.angle_alpha   90.00
_cell.angle_beta   90.00
_cell.angle_gamma   90.00
#
_symmetry.space_group_name_H-M   'P 1'
#
loop_
_entity.id
_entity.type
_entity.pdbx_description
1 polymer ?
#
loop_
_entity_poly.entity_id
_entity_poly.type
_entity_poly.pdbx_seq_one_letter_code
_entity_poly.pdbx_strand_id
1 'polypeptide(L)'
;MGMTVSKNTLRNWLKKGKKYLDELVCVLKSIALEKDSIVNCDETWCKVRKYDHYKKCYIWVLVNKAQKTAIFFYENGSRGRDVLTDFLGDAELKSIMSDGYNAYVFIGNELKSARFKYGSDAGAGMAATYHSMIGTVKLHGSSVWNFIGTFFKNIFNGCRDYVNMVPDKITLATSQC
;
A
#
# COMPACT_ATOMS: atom_id res chain seq x y z
N MET A 1 16.42 27.39 5.37
CA MET A 1 17.50 26.62 4.72
C MET A 1 17.01 25.20 4.49
N GLY A 2 16.98 24.72 3.24
CA GLY A 2 16.62 23.34 2.91
C GLY A 2 17.86 22.43 3.08
N MET A 3 17.64 21.23 3.60
CA MET A 3 18.69 20.21 3.69
C MET A 3 18.90 19.56 2.32
N THR A 4 20.14 19.58 1.81
CA THR A 4 20.49 18.88 0.58
C THR A 4 20.77 17.40 0.89
N VAL A 5 19.99 16.50 0.32
CA VAL A 5 20.10 15.06 0.56
C VAL A 5 20.39 14.32 -0.76
N SER A 6 21.33 13.39 -0.75
CA SER A 6 21.65 12.61 -1.94
C SER A 6 20.50 11.65 -2.31
N LYS A 7 20.37 11.32 -3.63
CA LYS A 7 19.39 10.33 -4.12
C LYS A 7 19.56 8.98 -3.43
N ASN A 8 20.79 8.56 -3.14
CA ASN A 8 21.06 7.30 -2.46
C ASN A 8 20.59 7.33 -1.00
N THR A 9 20.79 8.44 -0.30
CA THR A 9 20.29 8.63 1.06
C THR A 9 18.78 8.56 1.12
N LEU A 10 18.08 9.27 0.22
CA LEU A 10 16.61 9.20 0.11
C LEU A 10 16.13 7.78 -0.16
N ARG A 11 16.76 7.07 -1.10
CA ARG A 11 16.42 5.67 -1.41
C ARG A 11 16.61 4.77 -0.19
N ASN A 12 17.67 4.95 0.58
CA ASN A 12 17.94 4.18 1.78
C ASN A 12 16.91 4.45 2.89
N TRP A 13 16.49 5.71 3.04
CA TRP A 13 15.42 6.06 3.98
C TRP A 13 14.09 5.41 3.60
N LEU A 14 13.72 5.45 2.31
CA LEU A 14 12.51 4.77 1.84
C LEU A 14 12.58 3.26 2.08
N LYS A 15 13.74 2.61 1.83
CA LYS A 15 13.91 1.18 2.12
C LYS A 15 13.77 0.86 3.61
N LYS A 16 14.33 1.71 4.49
CA LYS A 16 14.19 1.55 5.94
C LYS A 16 12.75 1.77 6.39
N GLY A 17 12.10 2.82 5.88
CA GLY A 17 10.70 3.11 6.18
C GLY A 17 9.76 2.00 5.73
N LYS A 18 10.03 1.41 4.55
CA LYS A 18 9.25 0.28 4.02
C LYS A 18 9.12 -0.86 5.03
N LYS A 19 10.19 -1.24 5.74
CA LYS A 19 10.15 -2.34 6.71
C LYS A 19 9.05 -2.19 7.76
N TYR A 20 8.88 -0.98 8.26
CA TYR A 20 7.83 -0.67 9.25
C TYR A 20 6.45 -0.56 8.60
N LEU A 21 6.40 -0.03 7.37
CA LEU A 21 5.15 0.06 6.62
C LEU A 21 4.66 -1.30 6.14
N ASP A 22 5.53 -2.27 5.87
CA ASP A 22 5.13 -3.63 5.53
C ASP A 22 4.34 -4.27 6.68
N GLU A 23 4.76 -4.08 7.93
CA GLU A 23 4.01 -4.57 9.10
C GLU A 23 2.63 -3.90 9.20
N LEU A 24 2.57 -2.60 8.99
CA LEU A 24 1.28 -1.89 8.92
C LEU A 24 0.40 -2.43 7.80
N VAL A 25 0.96 -2.65 6.60
CA VAL A 25 0.21 -3.19 5.45
C VAL A 25 -0.29 -4.60 5.73
N CYS A 26 0.43 -5.42 6.51
CA CYS A 26 -0.07 -6.72 6.96
C CYS A 26 -1.33 -6.57 7.82
N VAL A 27 -1.35 -5.62 8.76
CA VAL A 27 -2.55 -5.32 9.56
C VAL A 27 -3.69 -4.82 8.68
N LEU A 28 -3.41 -3.88 7.77
CA LEU A 28 -4.42 -3.36 6.84
C LEU A 28 -4.98 -4.47 5.93
N LYS A 29 -4.14 -5.43 5.51
CA LYS A 29 -4.58 -6.60 4.75
C LYS A 29 -5.56 -7.44 5.57
N SER A 30 -5.25 -7.72 6.84
CA SER A 30 -6.15 -8.48 7.71
C SER A 30 -7.50 -7.78 7.88
N ILE A 31 -7.52 -6.45 8.04
CA ILE A 31 -8.74 -5.64 8.12
C ILE A 31 -9.51 -5.71 6.78
N ALA A 32 -8.82 -5.58 5.64
CA ALA A 32 -9.46 -5.60 4.34
C ALA A 32 -10.10 -6.96 4.01
N LEU A 33 -9.50 -8.05 4.50
CA LEU A 33 -9.91 -9.44 4.27
C LEU A 33 -10.68 -10.05 5.44
N GLU A 34 -11.26 -9.25 6.34
CA GLU A 34 -12.13 -9.74 7.39
C GLU A 34 -13.24 -10.63 6.82
N LYS A 35 -13.68 -11.63 7.60
CA LYS A 35 -14.75 -12.54 7.23
C LYS A 35 -15.99 -11.77 6.75
N ASP A 36 -16.65 -12.30 5.74
CA ASP A 36 -17.86 -11.72 5.10
C ASP A 36 -17.65 -10.32 4.47
N SER A 37 -16.41 -9.89 4.28
CA SER A 37 -16.10 -8.64 3.59
C SER A 37 -16.44 -8.70 2.10
N ILE A 38 -16.82 -7.53 1.55
CA ILE A 38 -16.96 -7.31 0.12
C ILE A 38 -15.78 -6.46 -0.33
N VAL A 39 -14.98 -6.99 -1.25
CA VAL A 39 -13.80 -6.31 -1.76
C VAL A 39 -13.88 -6.10 -3.27
N ASN A 40 -13.32 -4.99 -3.73
CA ASN A 40 -13.12 -4.73 -5.14
C ASN A 40 -11.65 -5.01 -5.47
N CYS A 41 -11.39 -5.77 -6.52
CA CYS A 41 -10.04 -6.09 -6.95
C CYS A 41 -9.87 -5.78 -8.43
N ASP A 42 -8.73 -5.16 -8.76
CA ASP A 42 -8.37 -4.86 -10.14
C ASP A 42 -6.85 -4.79 -10.27
N GLU A 43 -6.35 -4.80 -11.50
CA GLU A 43 -4.93 -4.63 -11.78
C GLU A 43 -4.67 -3.49 -12.76
N THR A 44 -3.56 -2.82 -12.57
CA THR A 44 -3.06 -1.81 -13.51
C THR A 44 -1.67 -2.18 -13.99
N TRP A 45 -1.38 -1.91 -15.26
CA TRP A 45 -0.06 -2.20 -15.79
C TRP A 45 0.94 -1.10 -15.44
N CYS A 46 2.19 -1.49 -15.27
CA CYS A 46 3.33 -0.62 -15.07
C CYS A 46 4.53 -1.10 -15.89
N LYS A 47 5.50 -0.23 -16.10
CA LYS A 47 6.78 -0.60 -16.71
C LYS A 47 7.83 -0.78 -15.62
N VAL A 48 8.42 -1.96 -15.56
CA VAL A 48 9.51 -2.26 -14.64
C VAL A 48 10.78 -2.52 -15.43
N ARG A 49 11.88 -1.87 -15.05
CA ARG A 49 13.17 -2.05 -15.70
C ARG A 49 13.76 -3.41 -15.33
N LYS A 50 14.08 -4.20 -16.34
CA LYS A 50 14.80 -5.46 -16.29
C LYS A 50 16.09 -5.29 -17.09
N TYR A 51 17.22 -5.42 -16.46
CA TYR A 51 18.53 -5.24 -17.11
C TYR A 51 18.58 -4.06 -18.10
N ASP A 52 18.42 -4.33 -19.39
CA ASP A 52 18.53 -3.39 -20.52
C ASP A 52 17.20 -2.87 -21.08
N HIS A 53 16.08 -3.50 -20.71
CA HIS A 53 14.75 -3.16 -21.24
C HIS A 53 13.70 -2.96 -20.13
N TYR A 54 12.55 -2.42 -20.54
CA TYR A 54 11.37 -2.30 -19.68
C TYR A 54 10.36 -3.41 -20.02
N LYS A 55 10.03 -4.24 -19.03
CA LYS A 55 8.96 -5.25 -19.12
C LYS A 55 7.63 -4.63 -18.66
N LYS A 56 6.54 -4.98 -19.36
CA LYS A 56 5.17 -4.72 -18.89
C LYS A 56 4.89 -5.65 -17.71
N CYS A 57 4.58 -5.08 -16.57
CA CYS A 57 4.27 -5.75 -15.32
C CYS A 57 2.93 -5.23 -14.78
N TYR A 58 2.41 -5.83 -13.74
CA TYR A 58 1.13 -5.46 -13.15
C TYR A 58 1.26 -5.20 -11.66
N ILE A 59 0.54 -4.19 -11.19
CA ILE A 59 0.28 -3.94 -9.77
C ILE A 59 -1.21 -4.18 -9.56
N TRP A 60 -1.52 -4.98 -8.57
CA TRP A 60 -2.87 -5.26 -8.13
C TRP A 60 -3.30 -4.25 -7.09
N VAL A 61 -4.59 -3.97 -7.04
CA VAL A 61 -5.21 -3.18 -5.98
C VAL A 61 -6.45 -3.89 -5.46
N LEU A 62 -6.57 -3.99 -4.15
CA LEU A 62 -7.73 -4.50 -3.46
C LEU A 62 -8.27 -3.40 -2.56
N VAL A 63 -9.58 -3.13 -2.65
CA VAL A 63 -10.24 -2.07 -1.88
C VAL A 63 -11.41 -2.66 -1.12
N ASN A 64 -11.40 -2.52 0.20
CA ASN A 64 -12.56 -2.71 1.06
C ASN A 64 -13.13 -1.33 1.41
N LYS A 65 -14.28 -0.98 0.80
CA LYS A 65 -14.92 0.33 1.00
C LYS A 65 -15.50 0.47 2.40
N ALA A 66 -16.06 -0.60 2.97
CA ALA A 66 -16.65 -0.58 4.30
C ALA A 66 -15.58 -0.30 5.36
N GLN A 67 -14.41 -0.93 5.24
CA GLN A 67 -13.27 -0.76 6.13
C GLN A 67 -12.34 0.39 5.70
N LYS A 68 -12.69 1.13 4.64
CA LYS A 68 -11.88 2.24 4.09
C LYS A 68 -10.40 1.87 3.90
N THR A 69 -10.15 0.66 3.38
CA THR A 69 -8.80 0.12 3.25
C THR A 69 -8.47 -0.16 1.79
N ALA A 70 -7.30 0.27 1.35
CA ALA A 70 -6.79 0.02 0.01
C ALA A 70 -5.41 -0.66 0.10
N ILE A 71 -5.28 -1.83 -0.48
CA ILE A 71 -4.03 -2.60 -0.51
C ILE A 71 -3.54 -2.71 -1.94
N PHE A 72 -2.34 -2.22 -2.18
CA PHE A 72 -1.62 -2.43 -3.43
C PHE A 72 -0.59 -3.54 -3.23
N PHE A 73 -0.48 -4.45 -4.18
CA PHE A 73 0.52 -5.51 -4.13
C PHE A 73 1.13 -5.78 -5.50
N TYR A 74 2.38 -6.22 -5.47
CA TYR A 74 3.19 -6.49 -6.65
C TYR A 74 3.88 -7.83 -6.48
N GLU A 75 3.53 -8.80 -7.32
CA GLU A 75 4.13 -10.12 -7.29
C GLU A 75 4.79 -10.42 -8.62
N ASN A 76 6.09 -10.11 -8.70
CA ASN A 76 6.94 -10.31 -9.89
C ASN A 76 6.37 -9.76 -11.21
N GLY A 77 5.39 -8.88 -11.12
CA GLY A 77 4.69 -8.27 -12.24
C GLY A 77 3.73 -9.21 -12.97
N SER A 78 3.36 -10.33 -12.37
CA SER A 78 2.37 -11.27 -12.92
C SER A 78 0.96 -10.67 -12.93
N ARG A 79 0.17 -11.08 -13.94
CA ARG A 79 -1.27 -10.85 -14.05
C ARG A 79 -2.06 -12.13 -13.79
N GLY A 80 -1.37 -13.21 -13.43
CA GLY A 80 -1.98 -14.52 -13.23
C GLY A 80 -3.01 -14.53 -12.11
N ARG A 81 -4.03 -15.39 -12.24
CA ARG A 81 -5.03 -15.61 -11.20
C ARG A 81 -4.40 -16.11 -9.89
N ASP A 82 -3.32 -16.88 -10.02
CA ASP A 82 -2.50 -17.40 -8.93
C ASP A 82 -2.07 -16.27 -7.97
N VAL A 83 -1.64 -15.14 -8.51
CA VAL A 83 -1.25 -13.97 -7.70
C VAL A 83 -2.38 -13.50 -6.78
N LEU A 84 -3.59 -13.43 -7.30
CA LEU A 84 -4.75 -13.04 -6.50
C LEU A 84 -5.11 -14.13 -5.49
N THR A 85 -5.09 -15.39 -5.90
CA THR A 85 -5.39 -16.53 -5.02
C THR A 85 -4.41 -16.60 -3.87
N ASP A 86 -3.12 -16.50 -4.14
CA ASP A 86 -2.06 -16.50 -3.11
C ASP A 86 -2.17 -15.28 -2.18
N PHE A 87 -2.55 -14.14 -2.75
CA PHE A 87 -2.75 -12.93 -1.94
C PHE A 87 -3.95 -13.08 -0.99
N LEU A 88 -5.06 -13.62 -1.46
CA LEU A 88 -6.27 -13.81 -0.64
C LEU A 88 -6.09 -14.92 0.39
N GLY A 89 -5.32 -15.98 0.06
CA GLY A 89 -5.15 -17.15 0.92
C GLY A 89 -6.49 -17.77 1.28
N ASP A 90 -6.70 -18.05 2.56
CA ASP A 90 -7.92 -18.70 3.11
C ASP A 90 -8.99 -17.68 3.54
N ALA A 91 -8.97 -16.46 3.02
CA ALA A 91 -9.94 -15.43 3.40
C ALA A 91 -11.37 -15.80 2.99
N GLU A 92 -12.29 -15.84 3.95
CA GLU A 92 -13.71 -16.12 3.75
C GLU A 92 -14.48 -14.83 3.38
N LEU A 93 -14.38 -14.41 2.13
CA LEU A 93 -15.02 -13.20 1.64
C LEU A 93 -16.45 -13.46 1.18
N LYS A 94 -17.35 -12.51 1.44
CA LYS A 94 -18.73 -12.56 0.93
C LYS A 94 -18.76 -12.40 -0.60
N SER A 95 -17.91 -11.52 -1.14
CA SER A 95 -17.84 -11.27 -2.57
C SER A 95 -16.54 -10.58 -2.96
N ILE A 96 -16.03 -10.94 -4.15
CA ILE A 96 -14.96 -10.23 -4.83
C ILE A 96 -15.55 -9.64 -6.11
N MET A 97 -15.45 -8.34 -6.27
CA MET A 97 -15.89 -7.62 -7.46
C MET A 97 -14.65 -7.30 -8.30
N SER A 98 -14.61 -7.81 -9.51
CA SER A 98 -13.62 -7.48 -10.55
C SER A 98 -14.31 -6.73 -11.69
N ASP A 99 -13.59 -5.88 -12.42
CA ASP A 99 -14.09 -4.97 -13.47
C ASP A 99 -14.99 -3.83 -12.99
N GLY A 100 -14.95 -3.51 -11.70
CA GLY A 100 -15.68 -2.42 -11.16
C GLY A 100 -15.06 -1.06 -11.50
N TYR A 101 -15.42 -0.50 -12.64
CA TYR A 101 -15.12 0.89 -13.03
C TYR A 101 -15.35 1.89 -11.89
N ASN A 102 -16.21 1.55 -10.93
CA ASN A 102 -16.54 2.34 -9.75
C ASN A 102 -15.54 2.20 -8.57
N ALA A 103 -14.70 1.19 -8.52
CA ALA A 103 -13.68 1.08 -7.46
C ALA A 103 -12.62 2.19 -7.58
N TYR A 104 -12.39 2.68 -8.79
CA TYR A 104 -11.41 3.71 -9.08
C TYR A 104 -11.87 5.15 -8.82
N VAL A 105 -13.16 5.40 -8.65
CA VAL A 105 -13.68 6.77 -8.50
C VAL A 105 -13.09 7.48 -7.28
N PHE A 106 -12.71 6.77 -6.23
CA PHE A 106 -12.12 7.35 -5.02
C PHE A 106 -10.58 7.37 -4.98
N ILE A 107 -9.94 6.46 -5.73
CA ILE A 107 -8.46 6.39 -5.78
C ILE A 107 -7.96 6.90 -7.14
N GLY A 108 -8.84 7.06 -8.10
CA GLY A 108 -8.58 6.74 -9.47
C GLY A 108 -8.37 7.86 -10.45
N ASN A 109 -8.61 9.11 -10.17
CA ASN A 109 -8.31 10.14 -11.18
C ASN A 109 -6.78 10.33 -11.34
N GLU A 110 -6.01 10.15 -10.29
CA GLU A 110 -4.54 10.21 -10.33
C GLU A 110 -3.91 8.91 -10.88
N LEU A 111 -4.55 7.74 -10.68
CA LEU A 111 -4.02 6.46 -11.16
C LEU A 111 -4.31 6.20 -12.64
N LYS A 112 -5.41 6.71 -13.19
CA LYS A 112 -5.77 6.51 -14.61
C LYS A 112 -4.82 7.19 -15.59
N SER A 113 -4.14 8.26 -15.20
CA SER A 113 -3.24 9.02 -16.07
C SER A 113 -1.75 8.71 -15.86
N ALA A 114 -1.39 8.05 -14.78
CA ALA A 114 0.01 7.79 -14.44
C ALA A 114 0.50 6.48 -15.06
N ARG A 115 1.28 6.58 -16.12
CA ARG A 115 2.11 5.48 -16.62
C ARG A 115 3.27 5.29 -15.66
N PHE A 116 3.10 4.44 -14.65
CA PHE A 116 4.16 4.16 -13.69
C PHE A 116 5.34 3.47 -14.36
N LYS A 117 6.55 3.98 -14.08
CA LYS A 117 7.80 3.35 -14.48
C LYS A 117 8.63 3.10 -13.22
N TYR A 118 8.99 1.86 -12.99
CA TYR A 118 9.81 1.47 -11.86
C TYR A 118 11.19 1.00 -12.31
N GLY A 119 12.21 1.37 -11.56
CA GLY A 119 13.59 1.01 -11.86
C GLY A 119 13.94 -0.45 -11.57
N SER A 120 13.08 -1.19 -10.87
CA SER A 120 13.26 -2.61 -10.53
C SER A 120 11.99 -3.19 -9.91
N ASP A 121 11.90 -4.53 -9.78
CA ASP A 121 10.82 -5.21 -9.04
C ASP A 121 10.78 -4.77 -7.57
N ALA A 122 11.93 -4.66 -6.92
CA ALA A 122 12.00 -4.15 -5.56
C ALA A 122 11.45 -2.70 -5.44
N GLY A 123 11.66 -1.88 -6.47
CA GLY A 123 11.07 -0.54 -6.56
C GLY A 123 9.56 -0.58 -6.72
N ALA A 124 9.04 -1.49 -7.53
CA ALA A 124 7.59 -1.69 -7.71
C ALA A 124 6.94 -2.19 -6.42
N GLY A 125 7.52 -3.19 -5.76
CA GLY A 125 7.04 -3.67 -4.47
C GLY A 125 7.09 -2.61 -3.36
N MET A 126 8.15 -1.79 -3.32
CA MET A 126 8.22 -0.67 -2.39
C MET A 126 7.10 0.36 -2.66
N ALA A 127 6.85 0.68 -3.92
CA ALA A 127 5.79 1.59 -4.29
C ALA A 127 4.41 1.03 -3.89
N ALA A 128 4.15 -0.26 -4.05
CA ALA A 128 2.92 -0.91 -3.63
C ALA A 128 2.68 -0.71 -2.12
N THR A 129 3.70 -0.93 -1.26
CA THR A 129 3.61 -0.68 0.18
C THR A 129 3.22 0.78 0.49
N TYR A 130 3.91 1.75 -0.12
CA TYR A 130 3.61 3.17 0.10
C TYR A 130 2.23 3.56 -0.43
N HIS A 131 1.81 3.04 -1.59
CA HIS A 131 0.48 3.29 -2.13
C HIS A 131 -0.63 2.71 -1.25
N SER A 132 -0.43 1.54 -0.65
CA SER A 132 -1.38 0.94 0.31
C SER A 132 -1.60 1.88 1.49
N MET A 133 -0.53 2.37 2.09
CA MET A 133 -0.62 3.31 3.21
C MET A 133 -1.28 4.62 2.78
N ILE A 134 -0.83 5.25 1.69
CA ILE A 134 -1.37 6.53 1.21
C ILE A 134 -2.84 6.39 0.81
N GLY A 135 -3.20 5.32 0.09
CA GLY A 135 -4.56 5.05 -0.34
C GLY A 135 -5.50 4.89 0.86
N THR A 136 -5.11 4.10 1.84
CA THR A 136 -5.91 3.88 3.06
C THR A 136 -6.09 5.18 3.85
N VAL A 137 -5.02 5.95 4.08
CA VAL A 137 -5.11 7.24 4.78
C VAL A 137 -6.06 8.20 4.07
N LYS A 138 -6.01 8.26 2.73
CA LYS A 138 -6.93 9.09 1.93
C LYS A 138 -8.38 8.63 2.05
N LEU A 139 -8.66 7.33 2.08
CA LEU A 139 -10.00 6.78 2.27
C LEU A 139 -10.60 7.15 3.63
N HIS A 140 -9.76 7.32 4.66
CA HIS A 140 -10.17 7.85 5.97
C HIS A 140 -10.32 9.37 5.99
N GLY A 141 -10.06 10.08 4.89
CA GLY A 141 -10.10 11.54 4.85
C GLY A 141 -8.99 12.23 5.64
N SER A 142 -7.95 11.48 6.02
CA SER A 142 -6.87 11.96 6.88
C SER A 142 -5.72 12.56 6.07
N SER A 143 -4.95 13.44 6.70
CA SER A 143 -3.73 13.99 6.11
C SER A 143 -2.63 12.92 6.07
N VAL A 144 -2.17 12.57 4.87
CA VAL A 144 -1.06 11.64 4.67
C VAL A 144 0.20 12.12 5.39
N TRP A 145 0.47 13.44 5.36
CA TRP A 145 1.63 14.01 6.00
C TRP A 145 1.60 13.88 7.53
N ASN A 146 0.43 14.18 8.14
CA ASN A 146 0.26 14.05 9.58
C ASN A 146 0.33 12.58 10.00
N PHE A 147 -0.29 11.67 9.24
CA PHE A 147 -0.22 10.24 9.49
C PHE A 147 1.22 9.74 9.49
N ILE A 148 1.98 10.02 8.42
CA ILE A 148 3.39 9.59 8.29
C ILE A 148 4.21 10.14 9.46
N GLY A 149 4.02 11.41 9.80
CA GLY A 149 4.73 12.05 10.91
C GLY A 149 4.46 11.36 12.24
N THR A 150 3.19 11.07 12.54
CA THR A 150 2.78 10.39 13.77
C THR A 150 3.26 8.94 13.79
N PHE A 151 3.10 8.21 12.68
CA PHE A 151 3.53 6.83 12.55
C PHE A 151 5.03 6.68 12.84
N PHE A 152 5.89 7.45 12.15
CA PHE A 152 7.33 7.32 12.37
C PHE A 152 7.79 7.86 13.73
N LYS A 153 7.11 8.85 14.31
CA LYS A 153 7.39 9.24 15.70
C LYS A 153 7.14 8.09 16.68
N ASN A 154 6.01 7.39 16.52
CA ASN A 154 5.73 6.21 17.35
C ASN A 154 6.79 5.12 17.16
N ILE A 155 7.19 4.85 15.90
CA ILE A 155 8.25 3.87 15.60
C ILE A 155 9.58 4.28 16.27
N PHE A 156 9.98 5.55 16.21
CA PHE A 156 11.22 6.04 16.82
C PHE A 156 11.15 6.02 18.36
N ASN A 157 9.95 6.16 18.93
CA ASN A 157 9.72 6.01 20.38
C ASN A 157 9.66 4.53 20.83
N GLY A 158 9.90 3.58 19.91
CA GLY A 158 9.93 2.14 20.23
C GLY A 158 8.60 1.41 20.06
N CYS A 159 7.51 2.12 19.72
CA CYS A 159 6.20 1.48 19.54
C CYS A 159 6.21 0.52 18.34
N ARG A 160 5.58 -0.64 18.52
CA ARG A 160 5.40 -1.70 17.51
C ARG A 160 3.97 -2.22 17.47
N ASP A 161 3.04 -1.52 18.09
CA ASP A 161 1.62 -1.87 18.09
C ASP A 161 0.94 -1.38 16.80
N TYR A 162 1.21 -2.07 15.70
CA TYR A 162 0.70 -1.69 14.37
C TYR A 162 -0.82 -1.75 14.27
N VAL A 163 -1.50 -2.56 15.11
CA VAL A 163 -2.96 -2.64 15.15
C VAL A 163 -3.59 -1.31 15.59
N ASN A 164 -2.93 -0.60 16.49
CA ASN A 164 -3.36 0.71 16.95
C ASN A 164 -2.69 1.87 16.17
N MET A 165 -1.90 1.56 15.14
CA MET A 165 -1.30 2.55 14.24
C MET A 165 -2.05 2.71 12.90
N VAL A 166 -3.20 2.08 12.73
CA VAL A 166 -4.04 2.26 11.53
C VAL A 166 -4.64 3.68 11.51
N PRO A 167 -5.02 4.22 10.32
CA PRO A 167 -5.36 5.64 10.17
C PRO A 167 -6.47 6.18 11.04
N ASP A 168 -7.44 5.35 11.45
CA ASP A 168 -8.55 5.74 12.32
C ASP A 168 -8.23 5.65 13.82
N LYS A 169 -7.14 4.97 14.20
CA LYS A 169 -6.77 4.73 15.60
C LYS A 169 -5.49 5.44 16.01
N ILE A 170 -4.65 5.83 15.04
CA ILE A 170 -3.32 6.33 15.36
C ILE A 170 -3.37 7.64 16.14
N THR A 171 -2.76 7.63 17.31
CA THR A 171 -2.46 8.80 18.12
C THR A 171 -0.97 8.84 18.42
N LEU A 172 -0.45 9.99 18.83
CA LEU A 172 0.89 10.01 19.41
C LEU A 172 0.86 9.23 20.71
N ALA A 173 1.56 8.09 20.72
CA ALA A 173 1.76 7.34 21.93
C ALA A 173 2.57 8.19 22.92
N THR A 174 1.92 8.61 23.99
CA THR A 174 2.61 9.11 25.16
C THR A 174 3.23 7.92 25.87
N SER A 175 4.53 7.68 25.66
CA SER A 175 5.45 6.85 26.46
C SER A 175 5.01 5.49 27.02
N GLN A 176 3.99 4.83 26.48
CA GLN A 176 3.53 3.51 26.91
C GLN A 176 3.18 2.61 25.71
N CYS A 177 4.16 2.30 24.89
CA CYS A 177 4.13 1.11 24.04
C CYS A 177 5.22 0.15 24.50
#